data_c422e63cbe281c365c3cb95c2f8de769
#
_entry.id   c422e63cbe281c365c3cb95c2f8de769
#
_cell.length_a   1.000
_cell.length_b   1.000
_cell.length_c   1.000
_cell.angle_alpha   90.00
_cell.angle_beta   90.00
_cell.angle_gamma   90.00
#
_symmetry.space_group_name_H-M   'P 1'
#
loop_
_entity.id
_entity.type
_entity.pdbx_description
1 polymer ?
#
loop_
_entity_poly.entity_id
_entity_poly.type
_entity_poly.pdbx_seq_one_letter_code
_entity_poly.pdbx_strand_id
1 'polypeptide(L)'
;VGSESGGEGADPAVELDGVTKRYGDTAAVDDVTLRVREGEFFTLVGPSGCGKTTTLRLIAGFEEPTAGAIRFSGESVAGVPPEDRDVGVVFQNYALFPHMTVGENVGYGLNFADPPKGMSRSERVDELLELVDLPDAADRDPESLSGGQQQRVAMARALAPGPDLLLLDEPMSALDAQLRERLRVQVRRIQSELGITTVYVTHDQEEALAISDRIAVMRDGRPEQIAPPRTVYREPSSRFVAEFVGDNNVFAGRVVDVEGDEVGRELRIAVVDVGGETLRVGVDEGVEVTVGDHLTFCVRPEYLRIDEGESRLTATVASAEFLGETTRVTLDWGGRDLVVRTRDPLSGEVVVGFDPEDAHVIGIGEE
;
A
#
# COMPACT_ATOMS: atom_id res chain seq x y z
N VAL A 1 2.48 19.76 0.92
CA VAL A 1 1.02 19.82 0.81
C VAL A 1 0.69 20.20 -0.64
N GLY A 2 0.69 19.20 -1.54
CA GLY A 2 0.29 19.37 -2.93
C GLY A 2 -1.24 19.35 -3.02
N SER A 3 -1.84 20.47 -3.38
CA SER A 3 -3.27 20.59 -3.69
C SER A 3 -3.57 19.82 -4.99
N GLU A 4 -4.24 18.67 -4.87
CA GLU A 4 -4.85 17.99 -6.03
C GLU A 4 -5.96 18.89 -6.61
N SER A 5 -5.66 19.61 -7.69
CA SER A 5 -6.64 20.20 -8.60
C SER A 5 -6.89 19.20 -9.72
N GLY A 6 -7.94 18.38 -9.63
CA GLY A 6 -8.27 17.45 -10.71
C GLY A 6 -9.60 16.76 -10.51
N GLY A 7 -10.68 17.27 -11.12
CA GLY A 7 -11.96 16.58 -11.30
C GLY A 7 -13.04 16.96 -10.29
N GLU A 8 -13.71 18.09 -10.52
CA GLU A 8 -15.07 18.32 -10.00
C GLU A 8 -16.02 17.29 -10.62
N GLY A 9 -16.69 16.46 -9.79
CA GLY A 9 -17.83 15.75 -10.34
C GLY A 9 -18.40 14.52 -9.69
N ALA A 10 -17.92 13.98 -8.59
CA ALA A 10 -18.71 13.00 -7.81
C ALA A 10 -18.19 13.00 -6.38
N ASP A 11 -19.09 12.89 -5.40
CA ASP A 11 -18.70 12.69 -4.02
C ASP A 11 -17.90 11.38 -3.91
N PRO A 12 -16.83 11.33 -3.08
CA PRO A 12 -16.07 10.11 -2.86
C PRO A 12 -16.97 9.05 -2.22
N ALA A 13 -16.77 7.78 -2.58
CA ALA A 13 -17.49 6.68 -1.94
C ALA A 13 -17.26 6.64 -0.43
N VAL A 14 -16.03 6.94 0.01
CA VAL A 14 -15.68 7.08 1.43
C VAL A 14 -14.81 8.32 1.62
N GLU A 15 -15.18 9.16 2.58
CA GLU A 15 -14.40 10.31 3.02
C GLU A 15 -14.16 10.26 4.54
N LEU A 16 -12.89 10.37 4.93
CA LEU A 16 -12.48 10.68 6.29
C LEU A 16 -12.00 12.14 6.31
N ASP A 17 -12.54 12.93 7.23
CA ASP A 17 -12.27 14.37 7.35
C ASP A 17 -11.80 14.68 8.77
N GLY A 18 -10.48 14.82 8.97
CA GLY A 18 -9.84 15.07 10.24
C GLY A 18 -10.10 14.00 11.30
N VAL A 19 -10.23 12.73 10.89
CA VAL A 19 -10.63 11.64 11.78
C VAL A 19 -9.55 11.31 12.78
N THR A 20 -9.91 11.34 14.06
CA THR A 20 -9.06 10.97 15.18
C THR A 20 -9.72 9.87 16.02
N LYS A 21 -8.95 8.87 16.44
CA LYS A 21 -9.36 7.84 17.41
C LYS A 21 -8.32 7.71 18.50
N ARG A 22 -8.75 7.94 19.74
CA ARG A 22 -7.90 7.80 20.93
C ARG A 22 -8.40 6.67 21.83
N TYR A 23 -7.45 5.94 22.40
CA TYR A 23 -7.66 4.97 23.48
C TYR A 23 -6.83 5.45 24.68
N GLY A 24 -7.51 6.07 25.66
CA GLY A 24 -6.84 6.79 26.74
C GLY A 24 -5.95 7.91 26.18
N ASP A 25 -4.66 7.87 26.50
CA ASP A 25 -3.70 8.89 26.05
C ASP A 25 -3.10 8.62 24.67
N THR A 26 -3.32 7.43 24.11
CA THR A 26 -2.75 7.03 22.82
C THR A 26 -3.71 7.34 21.67
N ALA A 27 -3.23 8.07 20.66
CA ALA A 27 -3.93 8.23 19.41
C ALA A 27 -3.56 7.06 18.48
N ALA A 28 -4.53 6.20 18.17
CA ALA A 28 -4.36 5.11 17.20
C ALA A 28 -4.57 5.59 15.77
N VAL A 29 -5.42 6.60 15.59
CA VAL A 29 -5.65 7.36 14.35
C VAL A 29 -5.61 8.82 14.74
N ASP A 30 -4.85 9.64 14.01
CA ASP A 30 -4.56 11.01 14.39
C ASP A 30 -4.70 11.95 13.20
N ASP A 31 -5.81 12.71 13.17
CA ASP A 31 -6.11 13.73 12.17
C ASP A 31 -6.06 13.20 10.71
N VAL A 32 -6.66 12.03 10.47
CA VAL A 32 -6.63 11.39 9.15
C VAL A 32 -7.67 12.00 8.22
N THR A 33 -7.19 12.54 7.11
CA THR A 33 -8.02 12.99 5.99
C THR A 33 -7.66 12.19 4.75
N LEU A 34 -8.64 11.44 4.21
CA LEU A 34 -8.49 10.68 2.99
C LEU A 34 -9.82 10.53 2.25
N ARG A 35 -9.75 10.25 0.95
CA ARG A 35 -10.90 10.04 0.08
C ARG A 35 -10.67 8.81 -0.77
N VAL A 36 -11.67 7.92 -0.79
CA VAL A 36 -11.71 6.74 -1.64
C VAL A 36 -12.76 6.99 -2.72
N ARG A 37 -12.38 6.81 -3.98
CA ARG A 37 -13.27 7.03 -5.12
C ARG A 37 -14.21 5.84 -5.32
N GLU A 38 -15.32 6.05 -5.98
CA GLU A 38 -16.23 4.94 -6.35
C GLU A 38 -15.51 3.92 -7.26
N GLY A 39 -15.67 2.64 -6.95
CA GLY A 39 -15.02 1.54 -7.67
C GLY A 39 -13.49 1.44 -7.48
N GLU A 40 -12.88 2.28 -6.63
CA GLU A 40 -11.44 2.27 -6.37
C GLU A 40 -11.04 1.09 -5.49
N PHE A 41 -9.89 0.49 -5.78
CA PHE A 41 -9.18 -0.40 -4.88
C PHE A 41 -8.14 0.40 -4.10
N PHE A 42 -8.50 0.83 -2.89
CA PHE A 42 -7.67 1.68 -2.03
C PHE A 42 -7.03 0.87 -0.90
N THR A 43 -5.71 0.97 -0.75
CA THR A 43 -4.98 0.19 0.26
C THR A 43 -4.37 1.07 1.34
N LEU A 44 -4.55 0.65 2.60
CA LEU A 44 -3.81 1.16 3.75
C LEU A 44 -2.65 0.19 4.02
N VAL A 45 -1.41 0.66 3.90
CA VAL A 45 -0.20 -0.13 4.17
C VAL A 45 0.69 0.59 5.20
N GLY A 46 1.43 -0.16 5.99
CA GLY A 46 2.32 0.41 7.00
C GLY A 46 2.72 -0.62 8.06
N PRO A 47 3.64 -0.28 8.96
CA PRO A 47 4.09 -1.17 10.03
C PRO A 47 2.96 -1.55 10.99
N SER A 48 3.21 -2.58 11.79
CA SER A 48 2.25 -3.00 12.81
C SER A 48 2.00 -1.87 13.82
N GLY A 49 0.73 -1.66 14.18
CA GLY A 49 0.34 -0.64 15.15
C GLY A 49 0.20 0.79 14.59
N CYS A 50 0.40 1.04 13.29
CA CYS A 50 0.28 2.38 12.72
C CYS A 50 -1.17 2.85 12.47
N GLY A 51 -2.20 2.11 12.91
CA GLY A 51 -3.59 2.57 12.88
C GLY A 51 -4.46 2.00 11.73
N LYS A 52 -3.95 1.16 10.81
CA LYS A 52 -4.68 0.62 9.66
C LYS A 52 -6.00 -0.08 10.01
N THR A 53 -5.93 -1.13 10.85
CA THR A 53 -7.13 -1.87 11.30
C THR A 53 -8.09 -0.98 12.09
N THR A 54 -7.59 -0.02 12.87
CA THR A 54 -8.45 0.95 13.57
C THR A 54 -9.18 1.84 12.56
N THR A 55 -8.50 2.31 11.52
CA THR A 55 -9.12 3.10 10.43
C THR A 55 -10.21 2.29 9.73
N LEU A 56 -9.93 1.02 9.39
CA LEU A 56 -10.93 0.13 8.79
C LEU A 56 -12.13 -0.08 9.72
N ARG A 57 -11.92 -0.29 11.03
CA ARG A 57 -13.00 -0.44 12.02
C ARG A 57 -13.86 0.82 12.18
N LEU A 58 -13.26 2.00 12.06
CA LEU A 58 -13.98 3.28 12.06
C LEU A 58 -14.88 3.39 10.82
N ILE A 59 -14.38 3.01 9.64
CA ILE A 59 -15.17 2.98 8.40
C ILE A 59 -16.31 1.96 8.53
N ALA A 60 -16.04 0.75 9.04
CA ALA A 60 -17.02 -0.29 9.25
C ALA A 60 -18.09 0.04 10.32
N GLY A 61 -17.83 1.02 11.19
CA GLY A 61 -18.73 1.36 12.30
C GLY A 61 -18.58 0.52 13.56
N PHE A 62 -17.56 -0.32 13.65
CA PHE A 62 -17.23 -1.05 14.89
C PHE A 62 -16.60 -0.15 15.95
N GLU A 63 -16.11 1.02 15.53
CA GLU A 63 -15.55 2.04 16.38
C GLU A 63 -16.10 3.41 15.98
N GLU A 64 -16.33 4.27 16.96
CA GLU A 64 -16.70 5.66 16.72
C GLU A 64 -15.44 6.57 16.79
N PRO A 65 -15.30 7.57 15.91
CA PRO A 65 -14.20 8.51 16.00
C PRO A 65 -14.31 9.38 17.26
N THR A 66 -13.16 9.75 17.83
CA THR A 66 -13.10 10.70 18.94
C THR A 66 -13.28 12.14 18.45
N ALA A 67 -12.86 12.41 17.20
CA ALA A 67 -13.03 13.70 16.52
C ALA A 67 -13.02 13.46 14.99
N GLY A 68 -13.44 14.47 14.23
CA GLY A 68 -13.57 14.40 12.78
C GLY A 68 -14.89 13.76 12.33
N ALA A 69 -15.01 13.51 11.04
CA ALA A 69 -16.23 12.96 10.43
C ALA A 69 -15.90 11.90 9.38
N ILE A 70 -16.80 10.91 9.26
CA ILE A 70 -16.77 9.90 8.18
C ILE A 70 -18.05 10.07 7.38
N ARG A 71 -17.91 10.09 6.05
CA ARG A 71 -19.03 10.19 5.11
C ARG A 71 -18.93 9.10 4.06
N PHE A 72 -20.10 8.61 3.64
CA PHE A 72 -20.25 7.73 2.47
C PHE A 72 -21.07 8.46 1.44
N SER A 73 -20.55 8.60 0.22
CA SER A 73 -21.19 9.35 -0.88
C SER A 73 -21.70 10.72 -0.44
N GLY A 74 -20.92 11.44 0.37
CA GLY A 74 -21.24 12.76 0.93
C GLY A 74 -22.13 12.73 2.19
N GLU A 75 -22.77 11.62 2.54
CA GLU A 75 -23.64 11.51 3.71
C GLU A 75 -22.88 11.05 4.97
N SER A 76 -23.14 11.71 6.11
CA SER A 76 -22.50 11.37 7.38
C SER A 76 -22.98 10.02 7.89
N VAL A 77 -22.05 9.13 8.28
CA VAL A 77 -22.36 7.84 8.91
C VAL A 77 -22.20 7.86 10.44
N ALA A 78 -22.15 9.04 11.06
CA ALA A 78 -22.07 9.17 12.52
C ALA A 78 -23.30 8.57 13.18
N GLY A 79 -23.08 7.66 14.16
CA GLY A 79 -24.15 6.95 14.88
C GLY A 79 -24.89 5.90 14.05
N VAL A 80 -24.49 5.64 12.79
CA VAL A 80 -25.00 4.54 11.99
C VAL A 80 -24.27 3.26 12.41
N PRO A 81 -24.99 2.23 12.90
CA PRO A 81 -24.34 0.98 13.32
C PRO A 81 -23.83 0.18 12.12
N PRO A 82 -22.88 -0.76 12.32
CA PRO A 82 -22.24 -1.51 11.23
C PRO A 82 -23.21 -2.21 10.27
N GLU A 83 -24.29 -2.78 10.79
CA GLU A 83 -25.32 -3.50 10.04
C GLU A 83 -26.14 -2.62 9.07
N ASP A 84 -26.13 -1.30 9.30
CA ASP A 84 -26.88 -0.32 8.49
C ASP A 84 -25.96 0.52 7.57
N ARG A 85 -24.63 0.22 7.54
CA ARG A 85 -23.67 0.97 6.72
C ARG A 85 -23.48 0.45 5.30
N ASP A 86 -24.16 -0.61 4.93
CA ASP A 86 -24.06 -1.26 3.61
C ASP A 86 -22.62 -1.65 3.23
N VAL A 87 -21.88 -2.22 4.19
CA VAL A 87 -20.48 -2.64 4.04
C VAL A 87 -20.33 -4.14 4.19
N GLY A 88 -19.56 -4.75 3.28
CA GLY A 88 -19.08 -6.12 3.42
C GLY A 88 -17.72 -6.14 4.11
N VAL A 89 -17.54 -6.97 5.14
CA VAL A 89 -16.26 -7.05 5.88
C VAL A 89 -15.69 -8.45 5.82
N VAL A 90 -14.41 -8.56 5.45
CA VAL A 90 -13.61 -9.78 5.56
C VAL A 90 -12.53 -9.57 6.62
N PHE A 91 -12.59 -10.35 7.69
CA PHE A 91 -11.65 -10.29 8.80
C PHE A 91 -10.42 -11.16 8.54
N GLN A 92 -9.31 -10.86 9.20
CA GLN A 92 -8.04 -11.56 9.12
C GLN A 92 -8.15 -13.09 9.37
N ASN A 93 -9.03 -13.52 10.29
CA ASN A 93 -9.26 -14.91 10.63
C ASN A 93 -10.46 -15.53 9.89
N TYR A 94 -10.92 -14.89 8.81
CA TYR A 94 -12.08 -15.26 7.98
C TYR A 94 -13.42 -15.32 8.73
N ALA A 95 -13.42 -15.56 10.02
CA ALA A 95 -14.58 -15.60 10.93
C ALA A 95 -15.77 -16.43 10.37
N LEU A 96 -15.50 -17.57 9.72
CA LEU A 96 -16.54 -18.48 9.25
C LEU A 96 -17.22 -19.15 10.44
N PHE A 97 -18.54 -19.38 10.32
CA PHE A 97 -19.32 -20.09 11.32
C PHE A 97 -19.09 -21.61 11.18
N PRO A 98 -18.40 -22.26 12.13
CA PRO A 98 -18.00 -23.66 11.98
C PRO A 98 -19.18 -24.66 12.06
N HIS A 99 -20.31 -24.22 12.58
CA HIS A 99 -21.53 -25.04 12.72
C HIS A 99 -22.50 -24.90 11.53
N MET A 100 -22.10 -24.16 10.49
CA MET A 100 -22.86 -23.93 9.26
C MET A 100 -22.09 -24.49 8.07
N THR A 101 -22.79 -24.95 7.05
CA THR A 101 -22.18 -25.31 5.77
C THR A 101 -21.60 -24.06 5.06
N VAL A 102 -20.85 -24.26 4.00
CA VAL A 102 -20.34 -23.17 3.14
C VAL A 102 -21.47 -22.33 2.58
N GLY A 103 -22.52 -22.96 2.02
CA GLY A 103 -23.69 -22.26 1.49
C GLY A 103 -24.45 -21.48 2.54
N GLU A 104 -24.58 -22.02 3.76
CA GLU A 104 -25.20 -21.32 4.89
C GLU A 104 -24.35 -20.13 5.35
N ASN A 105 -23.00 -20.27 5.36
CA ASN A 105 -22.10 -19.17 5.63
C ASN A 105 -22.25 -18.04 4.60
N VAL A 106 -22.20 -18.36 3.31
CA VAL A 106 -22.36 -17.36 2.23
C VAL A 106 -23.71 -16.68 2.32
N GLY A 107 -24.79 -17.44 2.48
CA GLY A 107 -26.15 -16.91 2.58
C GLY A 107 -26.50 -16.28 3.93
N TYR A 108 -25.59 -16.21 4.91
CA TYR A 108 -25.95 -15.76 6.27
C TYR A 108 -26.51 -14.34 6.29
N GLY A 109 -25.86 -13.39 5.60
CA GLY A 109 -26.31 -11.99 5.51
C GLY A 109 -27.71 -11.85 4.88
N LEU A 110 -28.09 -12.77 3.98
CA LEU A 110 -29.39 -12.80 3.33
C LEU A 110 -30.57 -13.21 4.27
N ASN A 111 -30.31 -13.45 5.55
CA ASN A 111 -31.34 -13.52 6.56
C ASN A 111 -31.83 -12.14 7.01
N PHE A 112 -31.06 -11.08 6.72
CA PHE A 112 -31.31 -9.71 7.20
C PHE A 112 -31.48 -8.71 6.06
N ALA A 113 -31.06 -9.09 4.83
CA ALA A 113 -31.19 -8.27 3.64
C ALA A 113 -31.71 -9.11 2.46
N ASP A 114 -32.47 -8.50 1.57
CA ASP A 114 -32.94 -9.16 0.34
C ASP A 114 -31.76 -9.33 -0.65
N PRO A 115 -31.69 -10.44 -1.40
CA PRO A 115 -30.69 -10.60 -2.45
C PRO A 115 -30.81 -9.51 -3.51
N PRO A 116 -29.69 -9.00 -4.05
CA PRO A 116 -29.71 -8.01 -5.12
C PRO A 116 -30.38 -8.56 -6.38
N LYS A 117 -30.88 -7.65 -7.25
CA LYS A 117 -31.47 -7.97 -8.56
C LYS A 117 -32.71 -8.89 -8.52
N GLY A 118 -33.38 -9.03 -7.38
CA GLY A 118 -34.57 -9.87 -7.23
C GLY A 118 -34.31 -11.37 -7.36
N MET A 119 -33.08 -11.81 -7.18
CA MET A 119 -32.68 -13.22 -7.14
C MET A 119 -33.22 -13.91 -5.90
N SER A 120 -33.38 -15.22 -5.95
CA SER A 120 -33.58 -16.01 -4.74
C SER A 120 -32.26 -16.12 -3.95
N ARG A 121 -32.38 -16.45 -2.65
CA ARG A 121 -31.23 -16.72 -1.80
C ARG A 121 -30.29 -17.81 -2.39
N SER A 122 -30.88 -18.90 -2.90
CA SER A 122 -30.08 -20.00 -3.49
C SER A 122 -29.34 -19.56 -4.73
N GLU A 123 -30.02 -18.89 -5.65
CA GLU A 123 -29.37 -18.35 -6.88
C GLU A 123 -28.21 -17.41 -6.55
N ARG A 124 -28.37 -16.56 -5.52
CA ARG A 124 -27.31 -15.66 -5.10
C ARG A 124 -26.11 -16.39 -4.48
N VAL A 125 -26.36 -17.43 -3.66
CA VAL A 125 -25.30 -18.28 -3.09
C VAL A 125 -24.55 -19.01 -4.18
N ASP A 126 -25.24 -19.59 -5.15
CA ASP A 126 -24.64 -20.32 -6.27
C ASP A 126 -23.80 -19.38 -7.15
N GLU A 127 -24.34 -18.19 -7.51
CA GLU A 127 -23.61 -17.14 -8.26
C GLU A 127 -22.30 -16.76 -7.55
N LEU A 128 -22.33 -16.54 -6.25
CA LEU A 128 -21.16 -16.13 -5.49
C LEU A 128 -20.14 -17.27 -5.31
N LEU A 129 -20.58 -18.50 -5.18
CA LEU A 129 -19.69 -19.66 -5.14
C LEU A 129 -19.01 -19.89 -6.50
N GLU A 130 -19.70 -19.64 -7.61
CA GLU A 130 -19.07 -19.62 -8.94
C GLU A 130 -18.05 -18.48 -9.07
N LEU A 131 -18.39 -17.26 -8.63
CA LEU A 131 -17.52 -16.08 -8.67
C LEU A 131 -16.20 -16.31 -7.93
N VAL A 132 -16.24 -17.06 -6.81
CA VAL A 132 -15.04 -17.38 -6.02
C VAL A 132 -14.39 -18.72 -6.40
N ASP A 133 -14.73 -19.32 -7.52
CA ASP A 133 -14.24 -20.61 -8.03
C ASP A 133 -14.44 -21.79 -7.05
N LEU A 134 -15.62 -21.88 -6.43
CA LEU A 134 -16.03 -22.94 -5.50
C LEU A 134 -17.48 -23.43 -5.76
N PRO A 135 -17.88 -23.71 -7.03
CA PRO A 135 -19.28 -23.99 -7.39
C PRO A 135 -19.90 -25.19 -6.65
N ASP A 136 -19.09 -26.24 -6.36
CA ASP A 136 -19.55 -27.49 -5.75
C ASP A 136 -19.34 -27.51 -4.21
N ALA A 137 -19.14 -26.35 -3.57
CA ALA A 137 -18.75 -26.30 -2.16
C ALA A 137 -19.93 -26.06 -1.19
N ALA A 138 -21.14 -25.80 -1.66
CA ALA A 138 -22.26 -25.35 -0.82
C ALA A 138 -22.54 -26.24 0.39
N ASP A 139 -22.50 -27.56 0.23
CA ASP A 139 -22.79 -28.54 1.30
C ASP A 139 -21.55 -28.93 2.14
N ARG A 140 -20.39 -28.35 1.85
CA ARG A 140 -19.15 -28.71 2.57
C ARG A 140 -19.08 -28.01 3.93
N ASP A 141 -18.37 -28.68 4.85
CA ASP A 141 -17.95 -28.11 6.12
C ASP A 141 -16.83 -27.10 5.91
N PRO A 142 -16.91 -25.86 6.45
CA PRO A 142 -15.84 -24.88 6.38
C PRO A 142 -14.48 -25.38 6.90
N GLU A 143 -14.46 -26.23 7.93
CA GLU A 143 -13.21 -26.78 8.49
C GLU A 143 -12.52 -27.77 7.53
N SER A 144 -13.25 -28.33 6.57
CA SER A 144 -12.70 -29.20 5.52
C SER A 144 -11.96 -28.42 4.41
N LEU A 145 -12.07 -27.09 4.40
CA LEU A 145 -11.50 -26.23 3.37
C LEU A 145 -10.05 -25.83 3.70
N SER A 146 -9.22 -25.63 2.66
CA SER A 146 -7.92 -24.97 2.83
C SER A 146 -8.12 -23.49 3.23
N GLY A 147 -7.09 -22.86 3.84
CA GLY A 147 -7.14 -21.46 4.23
C GLY A 147 -7.55 -20.52 3.09
N GLY A 148 -7.02 -20.72 1.88
CA GLY A 148 -7.43 -19.94 0.72
C GLY A 148 -8.87 -20.19 0.25
N GLN A 149 -9.42 -21.40 0.46
CA GLN A 149 -10.82 -21.68 0.21
C GLN A 149 -11.70 -21.00 1.26
N GLN A 150 -11.31 -21.05 2.54
CA GLN A 150 -12.02 -20.36 3.62
C GLN A 150 -12.07 -18.84 3.39
N GLN A 151 -10.98 -18.24 2.95
CA GLN A 151 -10.93 -16.82 2.59
C GLN A 151 -11.92 -16.50 1.46
N ARG A 152 -11.96 -17.32 0.40
CA ARG A 152 -12.90 -17.14 -0.72
C ARG A 152 -14.36 -17.24 -0.28
N VAL A 153 -14.67 -18.16 0.62
CA VAL A 153 -16.01 -18.28 1.23
C VAL A 153 -16.32 -17.04 2.07
N ALA A 154 -15.37 -16.52 2.85
CA ALA A 154 -15.56 -15.30 3.62
C ALA A 154 -15.82 -14.08 2.73
N MET A 155 -15.14 -14.01 1.57
CA MET A 155 -15.40 -12.97 0.57
C MET A 155 -16.80 -13.12 -0.05
N ALA A 156 -17.20 -14.32 -0.47
CA ALA A 156 -18.54 -14.59 -0.99
C ALA A 156 -19.62 -14.20 0.03
N ARG A 157 -19.41 -14.52 1.32
CA ARG A 157 -20.31 -14.12 2.41
C ARG A 157 -20.43 -12.59 2.55
N ALA A 158 -19.28 -11.87 2.48
CA ALA A 158 -19.27 -10.42 2.58
C ALA A 158 -20.00 -9.75 1.40
N LEU A 159 -19.94 -10.37 0.21
CA LEU A 159 -20.58 -9.88 -1.02
C LEU A 159 -22.06 -10.28 -1.16
N ALA A 160 -22.57 -11.20 -0.34
CA ALA A 160 -23.89 -11.76 -0.52
C ALA A 160 -25.04 -10.72 -0.43
N PRO A 161 -25.02 -9.77 0.51
CA PRO A 161 -26.03 -8.70 0.56
C PRO A 161 -25.97 -7.73 -0.61
N GLY A 162 -24.84 -7.68 -1.34
CA GLY A 162 -24.60 -6.72 -2.42
C GLY A 162 -24.14 -5.35 -1.90
N PRO A 163 -23.13 -5.30 -1.02
CA PRO A 163 -22.69 -4.04 -0.39
C PRO A 163 -22.07 -3.08 -1.41
N ASP A 164 -22.14 -1.78 -1.14
CA ASP A 164 -21.49 -0.73 -1.94
C ASP A 164 -19.99 -0.64 -1.64
N LEU A 165 -19.56 -1.06 -0.44
CA LEU A 165 -18.19 -1.00 0.04
C LEU A 165 -17.71 -2.35 0.59
N LEU A 166 -16.53 -2.79 0.15
CA LEU A 166 -15.86 -4.00 0.66
C LEU A 166 -14.64 -3.61 1.49
N LEU A 167 -14.59 -4.10 2.73
CA LEU A 167 -13.50 -3.87 3.67
C LEU A 167 -12.76 -5.17 3.92
N LEU A 168 -11.44 -5.19 3.67
CA LEU A 168 -10.59 -6.36 3.77
C LEU A 168 -9.48 -6.12 4.79
N ASP A 169 -9.51 -6.78 5.95
CA ASP A 169 -8.53 -6.63 7.04
C ASP A 169 -7.51 -7.77 6.99
N GLU A 170 -6.36 -7.54 6.40
CA GLU A 170 -5.23 -8.48 6.25
C GLU A 170 -5.65 -9.91 5.80
N PRO A 171 -6.49 -10.06 4.78
CA PRO A 171 -7.12 -11.34 4.48
C PRO A 171 -6.13 -12.42 4.02
N MET A 172 -4.91 -12.06 3.62
CA MET A 172 -3.90 -12.97 3.08
C MET A 172 -2.74 -13.26 4.04
N SER A 173 -2.74 -12.69 5.25
CA SER A 173 -1.61 -12.74 6.19
C SER A 173 -1.25 -14.16 6.68
N ALA A 174 -2.22 -15.08 6.71
CA ALA A 174 -2.04 -16.46 7.18
C ALA A 174 -1.68 -17.47 6.07
N LEU A 175 -1.45 -17.01 4.83
CA LEU A 175 -1.27 -17.86 3.66
C LEU A 175 0.20 -17.96 3.23
N ASP A 176 0.55 -19.09 2.60
CA ASP A 176 1.84 -19.22 1.93
C ASP A 176 1.96 -18.30 0.69
N ALA A 177 3.19 -18.05 0.25
CA ALA A 177 3.48 -17.09 -0.82
C ALA A 177 2.77 -17.42 -2.15
N GLN A 178 2.74 -18.71 -2.55
CA GLN A 178 2.11 -19.10 -3.83
C GLN A 178 0.59 -18.94 -3.80
N LEU A 179 -0.04 -19.27 -2.67
CA LEU A 179 -1.47 -19.11 -2.49
C LEU A 179 -1.84 -17.62 -2.40
N ARG A 180 -1.03 -16.82 -1.73
CA ARG A 180 -1.21 -15.37 -1.62
C ARG A 180 -1.21 -14.69 -3.00
N GLU A 181 -0.25 -15.03 -3.87
CA GLU A 181 -0.18 -14.50 -5.22
C GLU A 181 -1.44 -14.82 -6.05
N ARG A 182 -1.91 -16.06 -6.02
CA ARG A 182 -3.13 -16.47 -6.72
C ARG A 182 -4.37 -15.74 -6.21
N LEU A 183 -4.51 -15.62 -4.90
CA LEU A 183 -5.65 -14.96 -4.28
C LEU A 183 -5.64 -13.45 -4.53
N ARG A 184 -4.47 -12.82 -4.57
CA ARG A 184 -4.34 -11.41 -4.94
C ARG A 184 -4.94 -11.12 -6.32
N VAL A 185 -4.59 -11.95 -7.31
CA VAL A 185 -5.15 -11.83 -8.67
C VAL A 185 -6.67 -12.04 -8.65
N GLN A 186 -7.15 -13.02 -7.90
CA GLN A 186 -8.57 -13.34 -7.80
C GLN A 186 -9.37 -12.21 -7.12
N VAL A 187 -8.87 -11.66 -6.02
CA VAL A 187 -9.50 -10.53 -5.31
C VAL A 187 -9.64 -9.32 -6.24
N ARG A 188 -8.57 -8.99 -6.98
CA ARG A 188 -8.61 -7.88 -7.95
C ARG A 188 -9.61 -8.16 -9.08
N ARG A 189 -9.66 -9.40 -9.60
CA ARG A 189 -10.64 -9.80 -10.62
C ARG A 189 -12.08 -9.59 -10.11
N ILE A 190 -12.39 -10.13 -8.95
CA ILE A 190 -13.74 -10.02 -8.33
C ILE A 190 -14.13 -8.56 -8.15
N GLN A 191 -13.23 -7.75 -7.59
CA GLN A 191 -13.46 -6.32 -7.39
C GLN A 191 -13.75 -5.60 -8.72
N SER A 192 -12.96 -5.88 -9.76
CA SER A 192 -13.13 -5.27 -11.09
C SER A 192 -14.42 -5.74 -11.78
N GLU A 193 -14.79 -7.02 -11.67
CA GLU A 193 -16.03 -7.57 -12.26
C GLU A 193 -17.28 -6.98 -11.63
N LEU A 194 -17.24 -6.71 -10.32
CA LEU A 194 -18.36 -6.13 -9.59
C LEU A 194 -18.35 -4.59 -9.59
N GLY A 195 -17.20 -3.95 -9.89
CA GLY A 195 -17.03 -2.51 -9.78
C GLY A 195 -17.17 -1.98 -8.35
N ILE A 196 -16.97 -2.84 -7.34
CA ILE A 196 -17.19 -2.49 -5.93
C ILE A 196 -16.03 -1.67 -5.37
N THR A 197 -16.34 -0.60 -4.64
CA THR A 197 -15.33 0.16 -3.89
C THR A 197 -14.70 -0.73 -2.82
N THR A 198 -13.37 -0.75 -2.72
CA THR A 198 -12.68 -1.64 -1.79
C THR A 198 -11.63 -0.88 -0.99
N VAL A 199 -11.69 -1.03 0.35
CA VAL A 199 -10.61 -0.61 1.27
C VAL A 199 -9.91 -1.86 1.79
N TYR A 200 -8.63 -1.96 1.48
CA TYR A 200 -7.78 -3.09 1.81
C TYR A 200 -6.72 -2.70 2.83
N VAL A 201 -6.53 -3.51 3.86
CA VAL A 201 -5.48 -3.34 4.85
C VAL A 201 -4.46 -4.46 4.71
N THR A 202 -3.20 -4.11 4.63
CA THR A 202 -2.08 -5.06 4.65
C THR A 202 -0.84 -4.46 5.31
N HIS A 203 0.07 -5.30 5.75
CA HIS A 203 1.43 -4.92 6.11
C HIS A 203 2.44 -5.32 5.01
N ASP A 204 1.99 -6.02 3.98
CA ASP A 204 2.80 -6.48 2.86
C ASP A 204 2.80 -5.41 1.74
N GLN A 205 3.99 -4.87 1.47
CA GLN A 205 4.19 -3.82 0.47
C GLN A 205 3.98 -4.34 -0.96
N GLU A 206 4.38 -5.60 -1.24
CA GLU A 206 4.23 -6.20 -2.55
C GLU A 206 2.76 -6.42 -2.89
N GLU A 207 1.94 -6.80 -1.89
CA GLU A 207 0.49 -6.86 -2.05
C GLU A 207 -0.07 -5.49 -2.41
N ALA A 208 0.27 -4.46 -1.60
CA ALA A 208 -0.21 -3.10 -1.83
C ALA A 208 0.17 -2.57 -3.22
N LEU A 209 1.45 -2.72 -3.61
CA LEU A 209 1.94 -2.25 -4.91
C LEU A 209 1.29 -2.96 -6.11
N ALA A 210 0.91 -4.24 -5.94
CA ALA A 210 0.43 -5.07 -7.04
C ALA A 210 -1.09 -5.00 -7.30
N ILE A 211 -1.91 -4.65 -6.28
CA ILE A 211 -3.37 -4.76 -6.38
C ILE A 211 -4.09 -3.41 -6.42
N SER A 212 -3.47 -2.36 -5.90
CA SER A 212 -4.13 -1.10 -5.59
C SER A 212 -4.19 -0.13 -6.76
N ASP A 213 -5.23 0.69 -6.81
CA ASP A 213 -5.28 1.90 -7.65
C ASP A 213 -4.55 3.06 -6.95
N ARG A 214 -4.75 3.20 -5.62
CA ARG A 214 -4.00 4.12 -4.76
C ARG A 214 -3.66 3.46 -3.43
N ILE A 215 -2.57 3.93 -2.84
CA ILE A 215 -2.02 3.43 -1.57
C ILE A 215 -1.88 4.62 -0.61
N ALA A 216 -2.34 4.44 0.63
CA ALA A 216 -1.97 5.29 1.75
C ALA A 216 -0.90 4.57 2.58
N VAL A 217 0.31 5.09 2.60
CA VAL A 217 1.39 4.63 3.47
C VAL A 217 1.19 5.25 4.84
N MET A 218 0.88 4.42 5.83
CA MET A 218 0.52 4.85 7.18
C MET A 218 1.71 4.77 8.13
N ARG A 219 1.86 5.81 8.97
CA ARG A 219 2.83 5.85 10.06
C ARG A 219 2.23 6.59 11.27
N ASP A 220 2.38 6.03 12.47
CA ASP A 220 2.01 6.68 13.74
C ASP A 220 0.59 7.28 13.75
N GLY A 221 -0.39 6.56 13.16
CA GLY A 221 -1.78 6.97 13.08
C GLY A 221 -2.12 7.95 11.94
N ARG A 222 -1.16 8.30 11.07
CA ARG A 222 -1.33 9.28 9.97
C ARG A 222 -0.90 8.70 8.63
N PRO A 223 -1.49 9.15 7.51
CA PRO A 223 -0.94 8.87 6.18
C PRO A 223 0.27 9.78 5.91
N GLU A 224 1.41 9.18 5.60
CA GLU A 224 2.63 9.88 5.16
C GLU A 224 2.56 10.24 3.67
N GLN A 225 2.01 9.33 2.86
CA GLN A 225 1.82 9.54 1.43
C GLN A 225 0.58 8.81 0.94
N ILE A 226 -0.22 9.47 0.10
CA ILE A 226 -1.36 8.85 -0.60
C ILE A 226 -1.16 9.09 -2.09
N ALA A 227 -0.86 8.03 -2.85
CA ALA A 227 -0.61 8.13 -4.29
C ALA A 227 -0.82 6.77 -5.00
N PRO A 228 -0.83 6.75 -6.35
CA PRO A 228 -0.75 5.51 -7.12
C PRO A 228 0.51 4.70 -6.76
N PRO A 229 0.48 3.34 -6.89
CA PRO A 229 1.61 2.47 -6.53
C PRO A 229 2.96 2.90 -7.13
N ARG A 230 2.96 3.28 -8.40
CA ARG A 230 4.19 3.70 -9.09
C ARG A 230 4.78 4.98 -8.52
N THR A 231 3.94 5.94 -8.15
CA THR A 231 4.37 7.19 -7.53
C THR A 231 4.93 6.93 -6.13
N VAL A 232 4.21 6.14 -5.28
CA VAL A 232 4.71 5.76 -3.96
C VAL A 232 6.08 5.08 -4.05
N TYR A 233 6.27 4.23 -5.06
CA TYR A 233 7.53 3.53 -5.28
C TYR A 233 8.64 4.44 -5.81
N ARG A 234 8.41 5.25 -6.85
CA ARG A 234 9.44 6.03 -7.55
C ARG A 234 9.72 7.39 -6.92
N GLU A 235 8.71 8.00 -6.32
CA GLU A 235 8.69 9.36 -5.81
C GLU A 235 8.23 9.37 -4.33
N PRO A 236 8.96 8.68 -3.43
CA PRO A 236 8.60 8.66 -2.02
C PRO A 236 8.67 10.07 -1.43
N SER A 237 7.61 10.50 -0.75
CA SER A 237 7.48 11.85 -0.19
C SER A 237 8.28 12.08 1.09
N SER A 238 8.80 11.02 1.70
CA SER A 238 9.60 11.10 2.93
C SER A 238 10.61 9.95 3.01
N ARG A 239 11.61 10.14 3.86
CA ARG A 239 12.58 9.08 4.17
C ARG A 239 11.90 7.80 4.64
N PHE A 240 10.86 7.93 5.48
CA PHE A 240 10.10 6.78 5.96
C PHE A 240 9.46 5.99 4.80
N VAL A 241 8.80 6.69 3.87
CA VAL A 241 8.19 6.01 2.71
C VAL A 241 9.26 5.35 1.83
N ALA A 242 10.39 6.03 1.61
CA ALA A 242 11.51 5.47 0.86
C ALA A 242 12.07 4.19 1.48
N GLU A 243 12.26 4.17 2.80
CA GLU A 243 12.77 3.02 3.54
C GLU A 243 11.71 1.92 3.72
N PHE A 244 10.44 2.29 3.87
CA PHE A 244 9.35 1.33 4.07
C PHE A 244 8.92 0.66 2.76
N VAL A 245 8.86 1.38 1.63
CA VAL A 245 8.37 0.82 0.36
C VAL A 245 9.55 0.41 -0.53
N GLY A 246 9.90 -0.87 -0.45
CA GLY A 246 11.04 -1.46 -1.14
C GLY A 246 12.39 -1.17 -0.45
N ASP A 247 13.45 -1.74 -1.01
CA ASP A 247 14.82 -1.66 -0.45
C ASP A 247 15.56 -0.42 -0.97
N ASN A 248 15.12 0.80 -0.63
CA ASN A 248 15.75 2.01 -1.13
C ASN A 248 17.12 2.29 -0.46
N ASN A 249 18.07 2.74 -1.24
CA ASN A 249 19.31 3.31 -0.72
C ASN A 249 19.09 4.79 -0.43
N VAL A 250 19.06 5.18 0.84
CA VAL A 250 18.85 6.57 1.25
C VAL A 250 20.16 7.20 1.63
N PHE A 251 20.44 8.35 1.00
CA PHE A 251 21.61 9.15 1.21
C PHE A 251 21.23 10.51 1.80
N ALA A 252 22.13 11.06 2.62
CA ALA A 252 21.99 12.42 3.13
C ALA A 252 23.39 13.08 3.11
N GLY A 253 23.45 14.31 2.63
CA GLY A 253 24.71 15.03 2.50
C GLY A 253 24.50 16.50 2.25
N ARG A 254 25.61 17.23 2.16
CA ARG A 254 25.60 18.68 1.95
C ARG A 254 25.82 19.00 0.47
N VAL A 255 25.02 19.90 -0.06
CA VAL A 255 25.17 20.43 -1.42
C VAL A 255 26.43 21.31 -1.47
N VAL A 256 27.38 20.92 -2.31
CA VAL A 256 28.65 21.62 -2.49
C VAL A 256 28.71 22.43 -3.79
N ASP A 257 27.87 22.06 -4.79
CA ASP A 257 27.72 22.79 -6.05
C ASP A 257 26.33 22.53 -6.65
N VAL A 258 25.87 23.42 -7.54
CA VAL A 258 24.64 23.26 -8.30
C VAL A 258 24.92 23.59 -9.76
N GLU A 259 24.79 22.60 -10.62
CA GLU A 259 25.01 22.71 -12.05
C GLU A 259 23.68 22.80 -12.80
N GLY A 260 23.65 23.52 -13.94
CA GLY A 260 22.50 23.45 -14.86
C GLY A 260 21.67 24.70 -15.01
N ASP A 261 22.21 25.90 -14.68
CA ASP A 261 21.59 27.20 -15.06
C ASP A 261 21.82 27.57 -16.54
N GLU A 262 22.35 26.62 -17.35
CA GLU A 262 22.51 26.82 -18.79
C GLU A 262 21.20 26.56 -19.52
N VAL A 263 20.73 27.56 -20.26
CA VAL A 263 19.52 27.54 -21.12
C VAL A 263 19.55 26.28 -22.02
N GLY A 264 18.69 25.29 -21.72
CA GLY A 264 18.50 24.10 -22.55
C GLY A 264 18.70 22.73 -21.88
N ARG A 265 19.01 22.66 -20.59
CA ARG A 265 18.94 21.40 -19.81
C ARG A 265 17.64 21.35 -19.01
N GLU A 266 16.89 20.28 -19.20
CA GLU A 266 15.59 20.03 -18.51
C GLU A 266 15.80 19.64 -17.04
N LEU A 267 17.03 19.32 -16.59
CA LEU A 267 17.33 18.84 -15.24
C LEU A 267 18.45 19.67 -14.61
N ARG A 268 18.21 20.24 -13.43
CA ARG A 268 19.24 20.81 -12.56
C ARG A 268 19.94 19.67 -11.82
N ILE A 269 21.25 19.80 -11.59
CA ILE A 269 22.04 18.77 -10.90
C ILE A 269 22.62 19.39 -9.63
N ALA A 270 22.26 18.84 -8.48
CA ALA A 270 22.93 19.12 -7.22
C ALA A 270 24.14 18.18 -7.05
N VAL A 271 25.29 18.75 -6.71
CA VAL A 271 26.50 18.00 -6.36
C VAL A 271 26.53 17.91 -4.83
N VAL A 272 26.41 16.69 -4.29
CA VAL A 272 26.22 16.46 -2.86
C VAL A 272 27.41 15.72 -2.28
N ASP A 273 28.02 16.26 -1.21
CA ASP A 273 29.03 15.54 -0.42
C ASP A 273 28.33 14.62 0.57
N VAL A 274 28.54 13.33 0.41
CA VAL A 274 28.00 12.29 1.29
C VAL A 274 29.17 11.51 1.90
N GLY A 275 29.63 11.97 3.06
CA GLY A 275 30.71 11.29 3.80
C GLY A 275 32.09 11.36 3.13
N GLY A 276 32.35 12.39 2.35
CA GLY A 276 33.62 12.64 1.61
C GLY A 276 33.59 12.17 0.17
N GLU A 277 32.53 11.53 -0.28
CA GLU A 277 32.30 11.19 -1.69
C GLU A 277 31.30 12.17 -2.31
N THR A 278 31.53 12.57 -3.54
CA THR A 278 30.72 13.56 -4.25
C THR A 278 29.76 12.86 -5.20
N LEU A 279 28.47 13.03 -4.97
CA LEU A 279 27.39 12.40 -5.76
C LEU A 279 26.58 13.46 -6.51
N ARG A 280 26.20 13.17 -7.74
CA ARG A 280 25.41 14.03 -8.64
C ARG A 280 23.96 13.57 -8.59
N VAL A 281 23.05 14.45 -8.24
CA VAL A 281 21.63 14.19 -7.99
C VAL A 281 20.80 15.11 -8.87
N GLY A 282 19.90 14.55 -9.67
CA GLY A 282 18.91 15.31 -10.40
C GLY A 282 17.90 15.98 -9.48
N VAL A 283 17.58 17.22 -9.74
CA VAL A 283 16.62 18.01 -8.96
C VAL A 283 15.47 18.41 -9.88
N ASP A 284 14.26 18.03 -9.50
CA ASP A 284 13.04 18.30 -10.28
C ASP A 284 12.76 19.80 -10.43
N GLU A 285 12.06 20.18 -11.52
CA GLU A 285 11.60 21.55 -11.73
C GLU A 285 10.72 22.03 -10.55
N GLY A 286 11.05 23.20 -10.00
CA GLY A 286 10.34 23.82 -8.88
C GLY A 286 10.89 23.49 -7.50
N VAL A 287 11.90 22.62 -7.40
CA VAL A 287 12.64 22.37 -6.16
C VAL A 287 13.83 23.34 -6.11
N GLU A 288 13.82 24.28 -5.16
CA GLU A 288 14.94 25.20 -4.95
C GLU A 288 16.00 24.54 -4.09
N VAL A 289 17.20 24.35 -4.66
CA VAL A 289 18.39 23.82 -3.98
C VAL A 289 19.53 24.81 -4.14
N THR A 290 20.23 25.11 -3.04
CA THR A 290 21.37 26.03 -3.00
C THR A 290 22.58 25.37 -2.35
N VAL A 291 23.78 25.90 -2.68
CA VAL A 291 25.04 25.45 -2.05
C VAL A 291 24.96 25.68 -0.53
N GLY A 292 25.23 24.63 0.22
CA GLY A 292 25.15 24.62 1.69
C GLY A 292 23.94 23.91 2.25
N ASP A 293 22.89 23.69 1.47
CA ASP A 293 21.69 22.95 1.90
C ASP A 293 22.02 21.49 2.24
N HIS A 294 21.25 20.92 3.16
CA HIS A 294 21.28 19.48 3.45
C HIS A 294 20.27 18.77 2.57
N LEU A 295 20.73 17.87 1.70
CA LEU A 295 19.89 17.14 0.76
C LEU A 295 19.76 15.69 1.22
N THR A 296 18.52 15.18 1.34
CA THR A 296 18.21 13.76 1.48
C THR A 296 17.61 13.25 0.17
N PHE A 297 18.19 12.20 -0.38
CA PHE A 297 17.74 11.59 -1.62
C PHE A 297 17.83 10.07 -1.56
N CYS A 298 17.14 9.37 -2.46
CA CYS A 298 17.21 7.92 -2.55
C CYS A 298 17.50 7.45 -3.97
N VAL A 299 18.08 6.26 -4.06
CA VAL A 299 18.34 5.54 -5.31
C VAL A 299 17.86 4.10 -5.15
N ARG A 300 17.02 3.64 -6.09
CA ARG A 300 16.49 2.27 -6.07
C ARG A 300 17.60 1.26 -6.36
N PRO A 301 17.54 0.03 -5.77
CA PRO A 301 18.55 -1.01 -5.98
C PRO A 301 18.77 -1.39 -7.44
N GLU A 302 17.72 -1.31 -8.27
CA GLU A 302 17.78 -1.59 -9.70
C GLU A 302 18.47 -0.50 -10.53
N TYR A 303 18.65 0.71 -9.97
CA TYR A 303 19.35 1.81 -10.60
C TYR A 303 20.82 1.91 -10.17
N LEU A 304 21.22 1.19 -9.12
CA LEU A 304 22.63 1.02 -8.80
C LEU A 304 23.25 -0.03 -9.73
N ARG A 305 24.08 0.40 -10.65
CA ARG A 305 24.72 -0.42 -11.69
C ARG A 305 26.19 -0.67 -11.34
N ILE A 306 26.69 -1.84 -11.74
CA ILE A 306 28.09 -2.23 -11.51
C ILE A 306 28.97 -1.57 -12.57
N ASP A 307 30.02 -0.87 -12.13
CA ASP A 307 31.01 -0.15 -12.96
C ASP A 307 30.44 0.92 -13.92
N GLU A 308 29.18 1.32 -13.74
CA GLU A 308 28.47 2.29 -14.59
C GLU A 308 27.94 3.46 -13.73
N GLY A 309 27.50 4.55 -14.41
CA GLY A 309 26.91 5.75 -13.80
C GLY A 309 27.89 6.89 -13.60
N GLU A 310 27.33 8.11 -13.51
CA GLU A 310 28.12 9.34 -13.27
C GLU A 310 28.58 9.46 -11.81
N SER A 311 27.72 9.06 -10.86
CA SER A 311 28.04 8.97 -9.44
C SER A 311 28.51 7.57 -9.11
N ARG A 312 29.72 7.42 -8.58
CA ARG A 312 30.35 6.12 -8.32
C ARG A 312 30.78 5.97 -6.88
N LEU A 313 30.52 4.81 -6.31
CA LEU A 313 30.85 4.43 -4.94
C LEU A 313 31.64 3.12 -4.94
N THR A 314 32.73 3.07 -4.18
CA THR A 314 33.46 1.81 -3.96
C THR A 314 32.98 1.19 -2.65
N ALA A 315 32.46 -0.06 -2.70
CA ALA A 315 31.90 -0.76 -1.56
C ALA A 315 32.34 -2.22 -1.56
N THR A 316 32.22 -2.88 -0.41
CA THR A 316 32.58 -4.29 -0.25
C THR A 316 31.33 -5.14 -0.11
N VAL A 317 31.27 -6.29 -0.80
CA VAL A 317 30.15 -7.24 -0.66
C VAL A 317 30.11 -7.79 0.75
N ALA A 318 29.02 -7.48 1.48
CA ALA A 318 28.74 -7.97 2.82
C ALA A 318 27.92 -9.28 2.80
N SER A 319 26.88 -9.34 1.96
CA SER A 319 26.06 -10.54 1.78
C SER A 319 25.40 -10.59 0.40
N ALA A 320 25.01 -11.79 -0.03
CA ALA A 320 24.30 -11.99 -1.28
C ALA A 320 23.19 -13.04 -1.08
N GLU A 321 21.97 -12.73 -1.53
CA GLU A 321 20.81 -13.59 -1.46
C GLU A 321 20.23 -13.81 -2.86
N PHE A 322 20.21 -15.07 -3.31
CA PHE A 322 19.66 -15.42 -4.62
C PHE A 322 18.14 -15.55 -4.54
N LEU A 323 17.43 -14.71 -5.31
CA LEU A 323 15.96 -14.62 -5.33
C LEU A 323 15.33 -15.29 -6.56
N GLY A 324 16.07 -16.14 -7.27
CA GLY A 324 15.63 -16.86 -8.46
C GLY A 324 16.07 -16.17 -9.75
N GLU A 325 15.50 -15.03 -10.11
CA GLU A 325 15.87 -14.29 -11.33
C GLU A 325 17.00 -13.27 -11.08
N THR A 326 17.09 -12.76 -9.89
CA THR A 326 18.10 -11.77 -9.46
C THR A 326 18.72 -12.15 -8.13
N THR A 327 19.90 -11.60 -7.88
CA THR A 327 20.57 -11.66 -6.58
C THR A 327 20.45 -10.30 -5.92
N ARG A 328 19.92 -10.26 -4.71
CA ARG A 328 19.98 -9.11 -3.81
C ARG A 328 21.33 -9.12 -3.13
N VAL A 329 22.11 -8.09 -3.33
CA VAL A 329 23.46 -7.97 -2.74
C VAL A 329 23.45 -6.78 -1.79
N THR A 330 23.87 -7.02 -0.55
CA THR A 330 24.16 -5.96 0.42
C THR A 330 25.64 -5.66 0.37
N LEU A 331 25.95 -4.39 0.17
CA LEU A 331 27.32 -3.86 0.13
C LEU A 331 27.57 -3.01 1.37
N ASP A 332 28.74 -3.13 1.97
CA ASP A 332 29.23 -2.20 2.99
C ASP A 332 29.96 -1.03 2.31
N TRP A 333 29.41 0.16 2.46
CA TRP A 333 30.00 1.41 2.04
C TRP A 333 30.30 2.31 3.24
N GLY A 334 31.49 2.23 3.77
CA GLY A 334 31.92 3.04 4.92
C GLY A 334 31.08 2.84 6.18
N GLY A 335 30.62 1.61 6.45
CA GLY A 335 29.76 1.25 7.57
C GLY A 335 28.28 1.51 7.33
N ARG A 336 27.88 1.77 6.09
CA ARG A 336 26.49 1.91 5.65
C ARG A 336 26.13 0.79 4.67
N ASP A 337 24.97 0.21 4.84
CA ASP A 337 24.49 -0.81 3.93
C ASP A 337 23.89 -0.17 2.67
N LEU A 338 24.35 -0.63 1.49
CA LEU A 338 23.75 -0.36 0.19
C LEU A 338 23.20 -1.66 -0.39
N VAL A 339 22.00 -1.61 -0.95
CA VAL A 339 21.37 -2.75 -1.61
C VAL A 339 21.43 -2.58 -3.12
N VAL A 340 21.89 -3.62 -3.81
CA VAL A 340 21.97 -3.69 -5.28
C VAL A 340 21.23 -4.93 -5.74
N ARG A 341 20.54 -4.86 -6.87
CA ARG A 341 19.97 -6.03 -7.56
C ARG A 341 20.75 -6.34 -8.83
N THR A 342 21.33 -7.52 -8.90
CA THR A 342 22.14 -7.97 -10.04
C THR A 342 21.73 -9.38 -10.49
N ARG A 343 22.06 -9.73 -11.73
CA ARG A 343 21.92 -11.12 -12.24
C ARG A 343 23.17 -11.93 -11.95
N ASP A 344 24.32 -11.29 -11.95
CA ASP A 344 25.61 -11.94 -11.77
C ASP A 344 26.00 -11.92 -10.29
N PRO A 345 26.63 -12.97 -9.77
CA PRO A 345 27.15 -13.00 -8.41
C PRO A 345 28.28 -12.00 -8.24
N LEU A 346 28.25 -11.22 -7.16
CA LEU A 346 29.30 -10.28 -6.80
C LEU A 346 30.11 -10.80 -5.62
N SER A 347 31.38 -10.43 -5.54
CA SER A 347 32.26 -10.76 -4.41
C SER A 347 33.42 -9.76 -4.29
N GLY A 348 33.89 -9.55 -3.06
CA GLY A 348 34.99 -8.63 -2.78
C GLY A 348 34.61 -7.17 -2.91
N GLU A 349 35.57 -6.33 -3.33
CA GLU A 349 35.36 -4.92 -3.57
C GLU A 349 34.74 -4.70 -4.95
N VAL A 350 33.72 -3.85 -5.04
CA VAL A 350 32.98 -3.55 -6.26
C VAL A 350 32.75 -2.03 -6.36
N VAL A 351 32.68 -1.53 -7.58
CA VAL A 351 32.23 -0.17 -7.86
C VAL A 351 30.79 -0.21 -8.30
N VAL A 352 29.94 0.57 -7.66
CA VAL A 352 28.56 0.76 -8.03
C VAL A 352 28.28 2.22 -8.33
N GLY A 353 27.34 2.49 -9.23
CA GLY A 353 27.01 3.86 -9.54
C GLY A 353 25.61 4.03 -10.11
N PHE A 354 25.20 5.29 -10.22
CA PHE A 354 23.92 5.72 -10.75
C PHE A 354 24.06 7.03 -11.53
N ASP A 355 23.10 7.32 -12.39
CA ASP A 355 23.02 8.60 -13.07
C ASP A 355 22.14 9.60 -12.28
N PRO A 356 22.32 10.92 -12.43
CA PRO A 356 21.59 11.93 -11.66
C PRO A 356 20.07 11.78 -11.71
N GLU A 357 19.53 11.34 -12.83
CA GLU A 357 18.09 11.10 -13.06
C GLU A 357 17.54 9.87 -12.34
N ASP A 358 18.41 8.96 -11.89
CA ASP A 358 18.05 7.77 -11.12
C ASP A 358 17.84 8.06 -9.62
N ALA A 359 18.26 9.26 -9.18
CA ALA A 359 18.10 9.71 -7.80
C ALA A 359 16.82 10.52 -7.63
N HIS A 360 16.09 10.28 -6.53
CA HIS A 360 14.91 11.06 -6.17
C HIS A 360 15.16 11.83 -4.88
N VAL A 361 14.91 13.16 -4.92
CA VAL A 361 15.07 14.05 -3.76
C VAL A 361 13.87 13.88 -2.83
N ILE A 362 14.15 13.49 -1.58
CA ILE A 362 13.12 13.26 -0.56
C ILE A 362 12.90 14.51 0.32
N GLY A 363 13.96 15.25 0.57
CA GLY A 363 13.90 16.42 1.45
C GLY A 363 15.10 17.32 1.34
N ILE A 364 14.85 18.60 1.61
CA ILE A 364 15.84 19.65 1.71
C ILE A 364 15.63 20.30 3.09
N GLY A 365 16.69 20.45 3.89
CA GLY A 365 16.59 21.03 5.23
C GLY A 365 17.94 21.54 5.73
N GLU A 366 17.89 22.24 6.86
CA GLU A 366 19.05 22.47 7.71
C GLU A 366 19.26 21.24 8.59
N GLU A 367 20.50 20.94 9.01
CA GLU A 367 20.88 19.81 9.87
C GLU A 367 19.99 19.68 11.11
#